data_18a1471a35fec337e64a479d9a4fa900
#
_entry.id   18a1471a35fec337e64a479d9a4fa900
#
_cell.length_a   1.000
_cell.length_b   1.000
_cell.length_c   1.000
_cell.angle_alpha   90.00
_cell.angle_beta   90.00
_cell.angle_gamma   90.00
#
_symmetry.space_group_name_H-M   'P 1'
#
loop_
_entity.id
_entity.type
_entity.pdbx_description
1 polymer ?
#
loop_
_entity_poly.entity_id
_entity_poly.type
_entity_poly.pdbx_seq_one_letter_code
_entity_poly.pdbx_strand_id
1 'polypeptide(L)'
;MILDERLRWMGFWMLDKMKGGKTREYYDQIRYAWKEGSSVEETEKRIQNLIAHAVKTTDFYKDYPETCSLEDLPVVNKDTFRQQYDRFVSSTYKDAPDNRVMCTSGSTGTPLRMIQNRDKIRHNTAGGIFLGAAAGYYIGMKEAFIRVWVNNVRKSKFQLLQENLIMMDSSRMDEKALEEMFHVIEKKKVKC
;
A
#
# COMPACT_ATOMS: atom_id res chain seq x y z
N MET A 1 -5.37 -24.21 -6.91
CA MET A 1 -4.01 -23.76 -6.50
C MET A 1 -3.04 -24.93 -6.71
N ILE A 2 -2.00 -24.74 -7.53
CA ILE A 2 -0.96 -25.75 -7.76
C ILE A 2 0.03 -25.80 -6.60
N LEU A 3 0.82 -26.88 -6.51
CA LEU A 3 1.74 -27.11 -5.38
C LEU A 3 2.70 -25.93 -5.15
N ASP A 4 3.31 -25.39 -6.22
CA ASP A 4 4.21 -24.25 -6.15
C ASP A 4 3.53 -22.99 -5.59
N GLU A 5 2.30 -22.70 -5.98
CA GLU A 5 1.52 -21.57 -5.46
C GLU A 5 1.18 -21.75 -3.97
N ARG A 6 0.89 -22.99 -3.53
CA ARG A 6 0.65 -23.29 -2.11
C ARG A 6 1.90 -23.07 -1.27
N LEU A 7 3.05 -23.50 -1.75
CA LEU A 7 4.33 -23.29 -1.06
C LEU A 7 4.65 -21.80 -0.92
N ARG A 8 4.40 -21.00 -1.96
CA ARG A 8 4.58 -19.54 -1.92
C ARG A 8 3.62 -18.87 -0.93
N TRP A 9 2.35 -19.27 -0.94
CA TRP A 9 1.37 -18.80 0.03
C TRP A 9 1.78 -19.10 1.47
N MET A 10 2.18 -20.35 1.74
CA MET A 10 2.66 -20.76 3.06
C MET A 10 3.92 -19.99 3.47
N GLY A 11 4.88 -19.86 2.56
CA GLY A 11 6.11 -19.13 2.78
C GLY A 11 5.88 -17.65 3.11
N PHE A 12 4.96 -16.99 2.40
CA PHE A 12 4.60 -15.60 2.67
C PHE A 12 4.07 -15.42 4.11
N TRP A 13 3.09 -16.22 4.52
CA TRP A 13 2.50 -16.11 5.84
C TRP A 13 3.44 -16.55 6.97
N MET A 14 4.30 -17.51 6.70
CA MET A 14 5.35 -17.90 7.64
C MET A 14 6.35 -16.77 7.85
N LEU A 15 6.79 -16.11 6.78
CA LEU A 15 7.68 -14.95 6.88
C LEU A 15 7.01 -13.76 7.57
N ASP A 16 5.72 -13.51 7.31
CA ASP A 16 4.97 -12.48 8.04
C ASP A 16 4.92 -12.79 9.53
N LYS A 17 4.61 -14.04 9.90
CA LYS A 17 4.61 -14.50 11.30
C LYS A 17 5.96 -14.29 11.97
N MET A 18 7.06 -14.63 11.31
CA MET A 18 8.43 -14.43 11.82
C MET A 18 8.77 -12.94 12.02
N LYS A 19 8.14 -12.04 11.22
CA LYS A 19 8.28 -10.58 11.31
C LYS A 19 7.24 -9.91 12.23
N GLY A 20 6.56 -10.70 13.07
CA GLY A 20 5.58 -10.21 14.05
C GLY A 20 4.11 -10.30 13.62
N GLY A 21 3.78 -10.90 12.46
CA GLY A 21 2.41 -11.23 12.04
C GLY A 21 1.47 -10.07 11.74
N LYS A 22 1.99 -8.85 11.64
CA LYS A 22 1.17 -7.62 11.51
C LYS A 22 0.36 -7.55 10.20
N THR A 23 0.91 -8.09 9.10
CA THR A 23 0.17 -8.10 7.82
C THR A 23 -1.06 -9.01 7.93
N ARG A 24 -0.92 -10.15 8.60
CA ARG A 24 -2.03 -11.07 8.85
C ARG A 24 -3.08 -10.47 9.76
N GLU A 25 -2.65 -9.80 10.83
CA GLU A 25 -3.55 -9.09 11.75
C GLU A 25 -4.39 -8.06 11.01
N TYR A 26 -3.77 -7.19 10.20
CA TYR A 26 -4.49 -6.20 9.40
C TYR A 26 -5.42 -6.83 8.35
N TYR A 27 -5.00 -7.92 7.71
CA TYR A 27 -5.84 -8.65 6.78
C TYR A 27 -7.12 -9.17 7.45
N ASP A 28 -6.99 -9.78 8.63
CA ASP A 28 -8.12 -10.32 9.38
C ASP A 28 -9.04 -9.20 9.89
N GLN A 29 -8.50 -8.04 10.32
CA GLN A 29 -9.26 -6.85 10.68
C GLN A 29 -10.07 -6.29 9.49
N ILE A 30 -9.44 -6.16 8.31
CA ILE A 30 -10.12 -5.68 7.09
C ILE A 30 -11.23 -6.65 6.70
N ARG A 31 -10.96 -7.95 6.72
CA ARG A 31 -11.93 -8.99 6.40
C ARG A 31 -13.12 -8.98 7.36
N TYR A 32 -12.86 -8.80 8.64
CA TYR A 32 -13.90 -8.69 9.66
C TYR A 32 -14.78 -7.44 9.42
N ALA A 33 -14.14 -6.28 9.26
CA ALA A 33 -14.85 -5.03 9.01
C ALA A 33 -15.69 -5.06 7.72
N TRP A 34 -15.21 -5.75 6.69
CA TRP A 34 -15.97 -5.94 5.45
C TRP A 34 -17.20 -6.80 5.63
N LYS A 35 -17.10 -7.86 6.42
CA LYS A 35 -18.17 -8.84 6.61
C LYS A 35 -19.23 -8.37 7.59
N GLU A 36 -18.82 -7.86 8.73
CA GLU A 36 -19.69 -7.49 9.86
C GLU A 36 -20.04 -5.99 9.89
N GLY A 37 -19.33 -5.17 9.10
CA GLY A 37 -19.37 -3.72 9.19
C GLY A 37 -18.46 -3.20 10.30
N SER A 38 -18.13 -1.90 10.23
CA SER A 38 -17.50 -1.19 11.35
C SER A 38 -18.60 -0.44 12.10
N SER A 39 -18.63 -0.54 13.43
CA SER A 39 -19.56 0.28 14.21
C SER A 39 -19.19 1.77 14.08
N VAL A 40 -20.18 2.64 14.18
CA VAL A 40 -19.96 4.10 14.19
C VAL A 40 -19.00 4.47 15.32
N GLU A 41 -19.23 3.92 16.51
CA GLU A 41 -18.40 4.15 17.70
C GLU A 41 -16.91 3.76 17.48
N GLU A 42 -16.66 2.61 16.84
CA GLU A 42 -15.31 2.17 16.53
C GLU A 42 -14.63 3.10 15.51
N THR A 43 -15.37 3.57 14.52
CA THR A 43 -14.89 4.51 13.51
C THR A 43 -14.55 5.86 14.14
N GLU A 44 -15.44 6.40 14.98
CA GLU A 44 -15.22 7.64 15.73
C GLU A 44 -13.99 7.54 16.63
N LYS A 45 -13.83 6.45 17.36
CA LYS A 45 -12.65 6.20 18.20
C LYS A 45 -11.36 6.18 17.37
N ARG A 46 -11.37 5.59 16.20
CA ARG A 46 -10.19 5.58 15.29
C ARG A 46 -9.87 6.98 14.78
N ILE A 47 -10.89 7.76 14.41
CA ILE A 47 -10.73 9.16 13.99
C ILE A 47 -10.15 9.98 15.15
N GLN A 48 -10.71 9.88 16.34
CA GLN A 48 -10.23 10.61 17.52
C GLN A 48 -8.78 10.26 17.86
N ASN A 49 -8.39 8.99 17.79
CA ASN A 49 -7.01 8.57 17.99
C ASN A 49 -6.05 9.17 16.94
N LEU A 50 -6.51 9.28 15.69
CA LEU A 50 -5.73 9.89 14.62
C LEU A 50 -5.55 11.38 14.82
N ILE A 51 -6.60 12.10 15.25
CA ILE A 51 -6.56 13.52 15.56
C ILE A 51 -5.59 13.76 16.72
N ALA A 52 -5.74 13.03 17.82
CA ALA A 52 -4.86 13.17 18.99
C ALA A 52 -3.39 12.90 18.61
N HIS A 53 -3.13 11.89 17.75
CA HIS A 53 -1.79 11.65 17.22
C HIS A 53 -1.28 12.83 16.39
N ALA A 54 -2.10 13.36 15.47
CA ALA A 54 -1.69 14.48 14.62
C ALA A 54 -1.37 15.74 15.43
N VAL A 55 -2.23 16.08 16.39
CA VAL A 55 -2.03 17.22 17.30
C VAL A 55 -0.74 17.06 18.11
N LYS A 56 -0.48 15.88 18.66
CA LYS A 56 0.72 15.61 19.46
C LYS A 56 2.02 15.62 18.69
N THR A 57 1.98 15.25 17.43
CA THR A 57 3.21 14.86 16.72
C THR A 57 3.52 15.68 15.49
N THR A 58 2.62 16.59 15.07
CA THR A 58 2.85 17.45 13.91
C THR A 58 2.79 18.92 14.25
N ASP A 59 3.66 19.74 13.68
CA ASP A 59 3.67 21.18 13.90
C ASP A 59 2.48 21.90 13.27
N PHE A 60 1.82 21.25 12.30
CA PHE A 60 0.67 21.86 11.63
C PHE A 60 -0.58 21.85 12.50
N TYR A 61 -0.78 20.81 13.30
CA TYR A 61 -1.98 20.65 14.13
C TYR A 61 -1.76 20.90 15.63
N LYS A 62 -0.55 21.25 16.07
CA LYS A 62 -0.18 21.36 17.51
C LYS A 62 -0.99 22.36 18.32
N ASP A 63 -1.59 23.37 17.67
CA ASP A 63 -2.36 24.42 18.34
C ASP A 63 -3.84 24.02 18.56
N TYR A 64 -4.25 22.83 18.10
CA TYR A 64 -5.58 22.28 18.32
C TYR A 64 -5.62 21.41 19.58
N PRO A 65 -6.77 21.32 20.29
CA PRO A 65 -6.94 20.38 21.39
C PRO A 65 -6.94 18.94 20.88
N GLU A 66 -6.38 18.00 21.64
CA GLU A 66 -6.41 16.56 21.30
C GLU A 66 -7.82 15.99 21.20
N THR A 67 -8.78 16.65 21.84
CA THR A 67 -10.20 16.27 21.88
C THR A 67 -11.04 17.00 20.85
N CYS A 68 -10.44 17.79 19.93
CA CYS A 68 -11.19 18.48 18.89
C CYS A 68 -11.85 17.46 17.94
N SER A 69 -12.92 17.88 17.29
CA SER A 69 -13.60 17.09 16.27
C SER A 69 -12.91 17.21 14.92
N LEU A 70 -13.29 16.37 13.96
CA LEU A 70 -12.76 16.46 12.61
C LEU A 70 -13.16 17.80 11.93
N GLU A 71 -14.33 18.31 12.25
CA GLU A 71 -14.89 19.56 11.73
C GLU A 71 -14.15 20.80 12.22
N ASP A 72 -13.48 20.71 13.38
CA ASP A 72 -12.68 21.80 13.93
C ASP A 72 -11.34 21.95 13.20
N LEU A 73 -10.93 20.95 12.43
CA LEU A 73 -9.66 20.96 11.71
C LEU A 73 -9.79 21.65 10.34
N PRO A 74 -8.74 22.33 9.88
CA PRO A 74 -8.79 23.04 8.59
C PRO A 74 -8.79 22.05 7.42
N VAL A 75 -9.52 22.39 6.36
CA VAL A 75 -9.44 21.67 5.09
C VAL A 75 -8.09 21.93 4.44
N VAL A 76 -7.33 20.87 4.21
CA VAL A 76 -5.99 20.91 3.62
C VAL A 76 -6.06 20.47 2.16
N ASN A 77 -5.59 21.31 1.25
CA ASN A 77 -5.41 20.95 -0.15
C ASN A 77 -3.95 20.55 -0.46
N LYS A 78 -3.69 20.09 -1.70
CA LYS A 78 -2.35 19.64 -2.11
C LYS A 78 -1.30 20.74 -2.04
N ASP A 79 -1.66 21.98 -2.30
CA ASP A 79 -0.71 23.09 -2.31
C ASP A 79 -0.32 23.49 -0.91
N THR A 80 -1.29 23.58 0.01
CA THR A 80 -1.01 23.76 1.45
C THR A 80 -0.08 22.68 1.98
N PHE A 81 -0.37 21.41 1.63
CA PHE A 81 0.47 20.29 2.07
C PHE A 81 1.90 20.36 1.49
N ARG A 82 2.07 20.75 0.23
CA ARG A 82 3.40 20.91 -0.39
C ARG A 82 4.21 22.03 0.23
N GLN A 83 3.57 23.21 0.41
CA GLN A 83 4.24 24.41 0.92
C GLN A 83 4.67 24.24 2.39
N GLN A 84 3.94 23.45 3.16
CA GLN A 84 4.16 23.26 4.58
C GLN A 84 4.51 21.81 4.92
N TYR A 85 5.07 21.07 3.97
CA TYR A 85 5.30 19.62 4.09
C TYR A 85 5.93 19.20 5.42
N ASP A 86 7.00 19.87 5.85
CA ASP A 86 7.72 19.51 7.08
C ASP A 86 6.85 19.66 8.34
N ARG A 87 5.88 20.56 8.33
CA ARG A 87 4.94 20.74 9.43
C ARG A 87 3.91 19.62 9.56
N PHE A 88 3.66 18.88 8.47
CA PHE A 88 2.76 17.71 8.47
C PHE A 88 3.47 16.41 8.84
N VAL A 89 4.80 16.40 8.87
CA VAL A 89 5.56 15.19 9.19
C VAL A 89 5.51 14.93 10.69
N SER A 90 4.98 13.75 11.07
CA SER A 90 4.94 13.31 12.45
C SER A 90 6.35 13.16 13.03
N SER A 91 6.63 13.84 14.14
CA SER A 91 7.90 13.74 14.88
C SER A 91 8.20 12.31 15.36
N THR A 92 7.16 11.53 15.64
CA THR A 92 7.28 10.13 16.06
C THR A 92 7.91 9.23 14.97
N TYR A 93 7.66 9.52 13.69
CA TYR A 93 8.07 8.66 12.58
C TYR A 93 9.07 9.29 11.63
N LYS A 94 9.41 10.57 11.82
CA LYS A 94 10.25 11.35 10.89
C LYS A 94 11.55 10.63 10.51
N ASP A 95 12.23 10.06 11.49
CA ASP A 95 13.58 9.49 11.33
C ASP A 95 13.58 7.95 11.41
N ALA A 96 12.42 7.30 11.27
CA ALA A 96 12.36 5.86 11.31
C ALA A 96 13.09 5.25 10.09
N PRO A 97 14.03 4.31 10.30
CA PRO A 97 14.94 3.81 9.25
C PRO A 97 14.23 2.99 8.15
N ASP A 98 13.04 2.51 8.43
CA ASP A 98 12.23 1.70 7.52
C ASP A 98 11.08 2.47 6.85
N ASN A 99 11.10 3.80 6.97
CA ASN A 99 10.20 4.68 6.25
C ASN A 99 10.38 4.56 4.73
N ARG A 100 9.27 4.65 4.01
CA ARG A 100 9.28 4.77 2.54
C ARG A 100 8.68 6.09 2.10
N VAL A 101 9.36 6.75 1.18
CA VAL A 101 8.81 7.93 0.51
C VAL A 101 7.99 7.46 -0.69
N MET A 102 6.71 7.81 -0.69
CA MET A 102 5.81 7.63 -1.81
C MET A 102 5.63 8.96 -2.54
N CYS A 103 5.63 8.90 -3.87
CA CYS A 103 5.35 10.08 -4.71
C CYS A 103 4.14 9.79 -5.60
N THR A 104 3.25 10.77 -5.75
CA THR A 104 2.19 10.71 -6.75
C THR A 104 2.78 11.01 -8.13
N SER A 105 2.15 10.51 -9.21
CA SER A 105 2.59 10.75 -10.59
C SER A 105 2.53 12.21 -11.04
N GLY A 106 1.83 13.06 -10.27
CA GLY A 106 1.81 14.51 -10.53
C GLY A 106 1.23 14.88 -11.88
N SER A 107 0.03 14.43 -12.23
CA SER A 107 -0.69 14.83 -13.46
C SER A 107 -0.77 16.36 -13.68
N THR A 108 -0.58 17.14 -12.62
CA THR A 108 -0.57 18.62 -12.62
C THR A 108 0.83 19.22 -12.44
N GLY A 109 1.91 18.44 -12.69
CA GLY A 109 3.29 18.90 -12.70
C GLY A 109 4.12 18.42 -11.52
N THR A 110 3.94 18.95 -10.30
CA THR A 110 4.81 18.60 -9.15
C THR A 110 4.27 17.40 -8.37
N PRO A 111 5.04 16.31 -8.21
CA PRO A 111 4.63 15.15 -7.41
C PRO A 111 4.42 15.52 -5.94
N LEU A 112 3.37 14.97 -5.32
CA LEU A 112 3.20 15.02 -3.88
C LEU A 112 4.03 13.89 -3.24
N ARG A 113 4.86 14.24 -2.27
CA ARG A 113 5.67 13.28 -1.50
C ARG A 113 4.96 12.98 -0.17
N MET A 114 4.97 11.73 0.25
CA MET A 114 4.46 11.31 1.55
C MET A 114 5.38 10.26 2.16
N ILE A 115 5.63 10.35 3.45
CA ILE A 115 6.34 9.34 4.22
C ILE A 115 5.32 8.31 4.70
N GLN A 116 5.61 7.05 4.47
CA GLN A 116 4.86 5.92 5.01
C GLN A 116 5.73 5.13 5.95
N ASN A 117 5.28 4.97 7.18
CA ASN A 117 5.92 4.08 8.14
C ASN A 117 5.64 2.61 7.80
N ARG A 118 6.34 1.72 8.48
CA ARG A 118 6.24 0.27 8.25
C ARG A 118 4.83 -0.28 8.47
N ASP A 119 4.10 0.23 9.46
CA ASP A 119 2.75 -0.24 9.75
C ASP A 119 1.77 0.15 8.65
N LYS A 120 1.87 1.38 8.13
CA LYS A 120 1.08 1.81 6.96
C LYS A 120 1.36 0.95 5.73
N ILE A 121 2.62 0.58 5.50
CA ILE A 121 3.01 -0.29 4.38
C ILE A 121 2.38 -1.69 4.55
N ARG A 122 2.42 -2.26 5.75
CA ARG A 122 1.81 -3.56 6.07
C ARG A 122 0.30 -3.54 5.92
N HIS A 123 -0.34 -2.48 6.40
CA HIS A 123 -1.79 -2.30 6.26
C HIS A 123 -2.19 -2.19 4.79
N ASN A 124 -1.46 -1.42 3.97
CA ASN A 124 -1.69 -1.35 2.53
C ASN A 124 -1.50 -2.71 1.84
N THR A 125 -0.48 -3.47 2.25
CA THR A 125 -0.25 -4.83 1.74
C THR A 125 -1.43 -5.74 2.08
N ALA A 126 -1.91 -5.71 3.32
CA ALA A 126 -3.07 -6.48 3.75
C ALA A 126 -4.35 -6.12 2.97
N GLY A 127 -4.59 -4.83 2.75
CA GLY A 127 -5.70 -4.33 1.92
C GLY A 127 -5.61 -4.82 0.47
N GLY A 128 -4.41 -4.75 -0.13
CA GLY A 128 -4.17 -5.27 -1.48
C GLY A 128 -4.43 -6.77 -1.59
N ILE A 129 -3.99 -7.56 -0.60
CA ILE A 129 -4.26 -9.01 -0.54
C ILE A 129 -5.76 -9.28 -0.41
N PHE A 130 -6.46 -8.52 0.44
CA PHE A 130 -7.90 -8.67 0.64
C PHE A 130 -8.70 -8.35 -0.64
N LEU A 131 -8.42 -7.21 -1.27
CA LEU A 131 -9.08 -6.81 -2.52
C LEU A 131 -8.74 -7.76 -3.66
N GLY A 132 -7.49 -8.21 -3.75
CA GLY A 132 -7.07 -9.22 -4.70
C GLY A 132 -7.85 -10.54 -4.51
N ALA A 133 -8.04 -10.98 -3.25
CA ALA A 133 -8.80 -12.19 -2.95
C ALA A 133 -10.27 -12.06 -3.38
N ALA A 134 -10.89 -10.89 -3.24
CA ALA A 134 -12.23 -10.62 -3.74
C ALA A 134 -12.32 -10.68 -5.27
N ALA A 135 -11.23 -10.37 -5.98
CA ALA A 135 -11.10 -10.50 -7.43
C ALA A 135 -10.63 -11.90 -7.89
N GLY A 136 -10.49 -12.88 -6.98
CA GLY A 136 -10.03 -14.24 -7.30
C GLY A 136 -8.51 -14.44 -7.27
N TYR A 137 -7.73 -13.40 -6.95
CA TYR A 137 -6.28 -13.52 -6.77
C TYR A 137 -5.96 -14.11 -5.39
N TYR A 138 -4.91 -14.89 -5.31
CA TYR A 138 -4.30 -15.32 -4.04
C TYR A 138 -2.77 -15.27 -4.13
N ILE A 139 -2.13 -15.04 -2.99
CA ILE A 139 -0.67 -14.98 -2.90
C ILE A 139 -0.04 -16.23 -3.48
N GLY A 140 0.95 -16.04 -4.36
CA GLY A 140 1.64 -17.12 -5.05
C GLY A 140 1.06 -17.50 -6.41
N MET A 141 -0.14 -17.00 -6.75
CA MET A 141 -0.68 -17.10 -8.11
C MET A 141 0.29 -16.41 -9.09
N LYS A 142 0.40 -16.97 -10.28
CA LYS A 142 1.23 -16.35 -11.33
C LYS A 142 0.54 -15.11 -11.88
N GLU A 143 1.16 -13.97 -11.70
CA GLU A 143 0.64 -12.65 -12.01
C GLU A 143 1.47 -11.96 -13.10
N ALA A 144 0.81 -11.30 -14.06
CA ALA A 144 1.43 -10.33 -14.96
C ALA A 144 1.14 -8.92 -14.47
N PHE A 145 2.18 -8.21 -14.08
CA PHE A 145 2.04 -6.83 -13.60
C PHE A 145 2.42 -5.84 -14.70
N ILE A 146 1.41 -5.27 -15.33
CA ILE A 146 1.54 -4.38 -16.48
C ILE A 146 1.59 -2.94 -15.97
N ARG A 147 2.70 -2.25 -16.16
CA ARG A 147 2.86 -0.83 -15.82
C ARG A 147 4.09 -0.25 -16.49
N VAL A 148 4.24 1.08 -16.45
CA VAL A 148 5.51 1.73 -16.79
C VAL A 148 6.53 1.46 -15.68
N TRP A 149 7.61 0.78 -16.01
CA TRP A 149 8.68 0.40 -15.09
C TRP A 149 9.84 1.38 -15.16
N VAL A 150 9.94 2.25 -14.13
CA VAL A 150 11.12 3.10 -13.95
C VAL A 150 12.16 2.40 -13.06
N ASN A 151 13.43 2.74 -13.21
CA ASN A 151 14.54 2.00 -12.61
C ASN A 151 14.45 1.81 -11.09
N ASN A 152 13.95 2.82 -10.37
CA ASN A 152 13.82 2.79 -8.90
C ASN A 152 12.65 1.94 -8.37
N VAL A 153 11.77 1.43 -9.24
CA VAL A 153 10.65 0.55 -8.85
C VAL A 153 10.72 -0.84 -9.47
N ARG A 154 11.77 -1.11 -10.25
CA ARG A 154 12.00 -2.45 -10.80
C ARG A 154 12.32 -3.45 -9.69
N LYS A 155 11.66 -4.60 -9.75
CA LYS A 155 11.91 -5.69 -8.80
C LYS A 155 13.13 -6.50 -9.22
N SER A 156 13.86 -7.02 -8.25
CA SER A 156 14.97 -7.94 -8.51
C SER A 156 14.45 -9.31 -9.01
N LYS A 157 15.32 -10.07 -9.66
CA LYS A 157 14.97 -11.45 -10.12
C LYS A 157 14.48 -12.34 -8.96
N PHE A 158 15.07 -12.17 -7.79
CA PHE A 158 14.67 -12.92 -6.60
C PHE A 158 13.26 -12.54 -6.14
N GLN A 159 12.93 -11.24 -6.10
CA GLN A 159 11.57 -10.78 -5.78
C GLN A 159 10.55 -11.27 -6.79
N LEU A 160 10.85 -11.23 -8.10
CA LEU A 160 9.97 -11.76 -9.14
C LEU A 160 9.70 -13.25 -8.96
N LEU A 161 10.74 -14.01 -8.60
CA LEU A 161 10.60 -15.44 -8.33
C LEU A 161 9.76 -15.69 -7.08
N GLN A 162 10.01 -14.96 -6.01
CA GLN A 162 9.29 -15.08 -4.75
C GLN A 162 7.81 -14.74 -4.89
N GLU A 163 7.49 -13.66 -5.59
CA GLU A 163 6.13 -13.18 -5.81
C GLU A 163 5.41 -13.92 -6.96
N ASN A 164 6.10 -14.76 -7.73
CA ASN A 164 5.60 -15.39 -8.96
C ASN A 164 5.11 -14.38 -10.00
N LEU A 165 5.83 -13.25 -10.11
CA LEU A 165 5.45 -12.07 -10.86
C LEU A 165 6.20 -12.01 -12.20
N ILE A 166 5.48 -11.63 -13.25
CA ILE A 166 6.03 -11.26 -14.55
C ILE A 166 5.85 -9.76 -14.74
N MET A 167 6.97 -9.03 -14.88
CA MET A 167 6.92 -7.61 -15.19
C MET A 167 6.68 -7.39 -16.66
N MET A 168 5.65 -6.62 -17.02
CA MET A 168 5.36 -6.18 -18.37
C MET A 168 5.39 -4.65 -18.43
N ASP A 169 6.13 -4.11 -19.41
CA ASP A 169 6.32 -2.66 -19.51
C ASP A 169 5.32 -2.05 -20.49
N SER A 170 4.45 -1.20 -19.98
CA SER A 170 3.46 -0.45 -20.74
C SER A 170 3.95 0.90 -21.27
N SER A 171 5.25 1.17 -21.25
CA SER A 171 5.80 2.38 -21.87
C SER A 171 5.68 2.36 -23.39
N ARG A 172 5.54 1.17 -23.98
CA ARG A 172 5.23 0.93 -25.40
C ARG A 172 3.97 0.08 -25.49
N MET A 173 2.99 0.57 -26.25
CA MET A 173 1.68 -0.08 -26.46
C MET A 173 1.34 -0.15 -27.95
N ASP A 174 2.39 -0.28 -28.81
CA ASP A 174 2.19 -0.58 -30.21
C ASP A 174 1.72 -2.05 -30.40
N GLU A 175 1.18 -2.37 -31.55
CA GLU A 175 0.59 -3.68 -31.88
C GLU A 175 1.59 -4.82 -31.59
N LYS A 176 2.85 -4.64 -32.00
CA LYS A 176 3.90 -5.62 -31.76
C LYS A 176 4.17 -5.84 -30.27
N ALA A 177 4.20 -4.77 -29.47
CA ALA A 177 4.41 -4.87 -28.03
C ALA A 177 3.23 -5.61 -27.37
N LEU A 178 2.01 -5.37 -27.82
CA LEU A 178 0.82 -6.07 -27.33
C LEU A 178 0.87 -7.56 -27.67
N GLU A 179 1.22 -7.92 -28.93
CA GLU A 179 1.38 -9.31 -29.34
C GLU A 179 2.45 -10.04 -28.51
N GLU A 180 3.59 -9.38 -28.26
CA GLU A 180 4.64 -9.92 -27.39
C GLU A 180 4.13 -10.16 -25.94
N MET A 181 3.34 -9.24 -25.39
CA MET A 181 2.74 -9.39 -24.08
C MET A 181 1.76 -10.56 -24.04
N PHE A 182 0.86 -10.68 -25.02
CA PHE A 182 -0.09 -11.79 -25.11
C PHE A 182 0.64 -13.13 -25.22
N HIS A 183 1.65 -13.22 -26.08
CA HIS A 183 2.46 -14.43 -26.21
C HIS A 183 3.10 -14.84 -24.88
N VAL A 184 3.63 -13.87 -24.12
CA VAL A 184 4.21 -14.14 -22.78
C VAL A 184 3.14 -14.61 -21.80
N ILE A 185 1.96 -13.99 -21.78
CA ILE A 185 0.83 -14.36 -20.91
C ILE A 185 0.43 -15.83 -21.17
N GLU A 186 0.23 -16.21 -22.44
CA GLU A 186 -0.13 -17.57 -22.83
C GLU A 186 0.98 -18.58 -22.52
N LYS A 187 2.21 -18.31 -23.00
CA LYS A 187 3.36 -19.19 -22.81
C LYS A 187 3.67 -19.45 -21.34
N LYS A 188 3.54 -18.43 -20.51
CA LYS A 188 3.82 -18.51 -19.05
C LYS A 188 2.61 -18.98 -18.25
N LYS A 189 1.44 -19.18 -18.89
CA LYS A 189 0.18 -19.55 -18.24
C LYS A 189 -0.14 -18.63 -17.06
N VAL A 190 -0.15 -17.32 -17.35
CA VAL A 190 -0.52 -16.29 -16.36
C VAL A 190 -1.98 -16.48 -15.97
N LYS A 191 -2.30 -16.26 -14.69
CA LYS A 191 -3.65 -16.44 -14.15
C LYS A 191 -4.31 -15.12 -13.72
N CYS A 192 -3.51 -14.09 -13.43
CA CYS A 192 -3.96 -12.78 -13.00
C CYS A 192 -3.07 -11.68 -13.62
#